data_a3453d54ea1f8a629af741f9e0c66b69
#
_entry.id   a3453d54ea1f8a629af741f9e0c66b69
#
_cell.length_a   1.000
_cell.length_b   1.000
_cell.length_c   1.000
_cell.angle_alpha   90.00
_cell.angle_beta   90.00
_cell.angle_gamma   90.00
#
_symmetry.space_group_name_H-M   'P 1'
#
loop_
_entity.id
_entity.type
_entity.pdbx_description
1 polymer ?
#
loop_
_entity_poly.entity_id
_entity_poly.type
_entity_poly.pdbx_seq_one_letter_code
_entity_poly.pdbx_strand_id
1 'polypeptide(L)'
;VAAKAADIVILVLGGNSTRLYQDTFENNGAVKANQENQMNCGENIDLASLELEGYQNELLLALKEVNPHIVTVLIQGRPHVINTVLKYSQAVLASFYPGSRGGEGIADVLFGDYNPSGHLSVSIPQHVGQLPCYYNHKHNGAQKDYVDMPGEALLPFGYGLSYSQFIYRDIKVPKAIKITDLLENGIDLQLEIYNNSTYDGEDVIQVYLKDHQASVVSRVIELKAFNKVKIQAYQSKQISIHLTSDAFAIWNYEMKYLVEPGDVSICIGVDSKHYQEFKLTLVK
;
A
#
# COMPACT_ATOMS: atom_id res chain seq x y z
N VAL A 1 -26.89 -21.63 10.22
CA VAL A 1 -26.69 -23.12 10.21
C VAL A 1 -25.47 -23.47 9.37
N ALA A 2 -25.37 -23.01 8.11
CA ALA A 2 -24.26 -23.36 7.22
C ALA A 2 -22.88 -22.96 7.79
N ALA A 3 -22.69 -21.71 8.22
CA ALA A 3 -21.41 -21.22 8.75
C ALA A 3 -20.93 -22.02 9.98
N LYS A 4 -21.84 -22.48 10.84
CA LYS A 4 -21.48 -23.29 12.01
C LYS A 4 -20.97 -24.70 11.66
N ALA A 5 -21.36 -25.21 10.48
CA ALA A 5 -21.00 -26.55 10.01
C ALA A 5 -19.80 -26.52 9.03
N ALA A 6 -19.35 -25.34 8.63
CA ALA A 6 -18.23 -25.18 7.71
C ALA A 6 -16.88 -25.19 8.46
N ASP A 7 -15.86 -25.76 7.84
CA ASP A 7 -14.47 -25.70 8.35
C ASP A 7 -13.91 -24.27 8.30
N ILE A 8 -14.23 -23.53 7.23
CA ILE A 8 -13.81 -22.14 7.00
C ILE A 8 -14.99 -21.38 6.38
N VAL A 9 -15.16 -20.13 6.78
CA VAL A 9 -16.08 -19.18 6.17
C VAL A 9 -15.30 -18.22 5.29
N ILE A 10 -15.57 -18.19 3.99
CA ILE A 10 -15.07 -17.16 3.08
C ILE A 10 -16.14 -16.09 2.99
N LEU A 11 -15.84 -14.91 3.53
CA LEU A 11 -16.75 -13.78 3.59
C LEU A 11 -16.34 -12.70 2.61
N VAL A 12 -17.19 -12.42 1.60
CA VAL A 12 -16.93 -11.37 0.61
C VAL A 12 -17.68 -10.11 1.03
N LEU A 13 -16.93 -9.04 1.25
CA LEU A 13 -17.43 -7.73 1.66
C LEU A 13 -16.88 -6.64 0.73
N GLY A 14 -17.36 -5.42 0.89
CA GLY A 14 -16.81 -4.25 0.19
C GLY A 14 -17.84 -3.31 -0.35
N GLY A 15 -17.54 -2.73 -1.51
CA GLY A 15 -18.34 -1.71 -2.16
C GLY A 15 -18.86 -2.10 -3.54
N ASN A 16 -19.67 -1.21 -4.09
CA ASN A 16 -20.30 -1.41 -5.39
C ASN A 16 -20.17 -0.16 -6.27
N SER A 17 -19.79 -0.36 -7.52
CA SER A 17 -19.77 0.69 -8.56
C SER A 17 -20.70 0.38 -9.73
N THR A 18 -21.62 -0.58 -9.58
CA THR A 18 -22.53 -1.01 -10.63
C THR A 18 -23.60 0.04 -10.87
N ARG A 19 -23.69 0.52 -12.10
CA ARG A 19 -24.79 1.38 -12.57
C ARG A 19 -26.03 0.53 -12.81
N LEU A 20 -27.17 0.98 -12.32
CA LEU A 20 -28.45 0.34 -12.54
C LEU A 20 -29.17 0.97 -13.75
N TYR A 21 -30.04 0.22 -14.40
CA TYR A 21 -30.80 0.68 -15.57
C TYR A 21 -31.67 1.93 -15.25
N GLN A 22 -32.13 2.05 -14.03
CA GLN A 22 -32.95 3.18 -13.54
C GLN A 22 -32.12 4.39 -13.08
N ASP A 23 -30.80 4.31 -13.09
CA ASP A 23 -29.96 5.43 -12.68
C ASP A 23 -30.15 6.62 -13.63
N THR A 24 -30.17 7.82 -13.06
CA THR A 24 -30.21 9.07 -13.80
C THR A 24 -28.80 9.65 -13.91
N PHE A 25 -28.55 10.37 -14.99
CA PHE A 25 -27.21 10.84 -15.32
C PHE A 25 -27.16 12.35 -15.45
N GLU A 26 -26.03 12.94 -15.14
CA GLU A 26 -25.70 14.32 -15.47
C GLU A 26 -25.38 14.46 -16.97
N ASN A 27 -25.30 15.70 -17.45
CA ASN A 27 -25.00 15.97 -18.86
C ASN A 27 -23.64 15.46 -19.33
N ASN A 28 -22.70 15.26 -18.40
CA ASN A 28 -21.37 14.69 -18.65
C ASN A 28 -21.32 13.16 -18.56
N GLY A 29 -22.47 12.51 -18.32
CA GLY A 29 -22.56 11.05 -18.21
C GLY A 29 -22.27 10.47 -16.81
N ALA A 30 -21.97 11.31 -15.83
CA ALA A 30 -21.83 10.86 -14.43
C ALA A 30 -23.18 10.49 -13.83
N VAL A 31 -23.20 9.47 -12.96
CA VAL A 31 -24.42 9.08 -12.25
C VAL A 31 -24.81 10.18 -11.25
N LYS A 32 -26.10 10.51 -11.17
CA LYS A 32 -26.61 11.38 -10.10
C LYS A 32 -26.69 10.59 -8.80
N ALA A 33 -25.98 11.07 -7.79
CA ALA A 33 -26.07 10.49 -6.45
C ALA A 33 -27.49 10.68 -5.89
N ASN A 34 -28.12 9.58 -5.49
CA ASN A 34 -29.42 9.59 -4.81
C ASN A 34 -29.48 8.43 -3.81
N GLN A 35 -30.48 8.44 -2.94
CA GLN A 35 -30.63 7.41 -1.88
C GLN A 35 -31.03 6.01 -2.41
N GLU A 36 -31.50 5.92 -3.66
CA GLU A 36 -31.87 4.66 -4.30
C GLU A 36 -30.66 3.99 -4.97
N ASN A 37 -29.59 4.75 -5.20
CA ASN A 37 -28.38 4.25 -5.82
C ASN A 37 -27.52 3.52 -4.78
N GLN A 38 -27.25 2.25 -5.05
CA GLN A 38 -26.44 1.40 -4.17
C GLN A 38 -24.93 1.55 -4.43
N MET A 39 -24.53 2.44 -5.33
CA MET A 39 -23.11 2.71 -5.58
C MET A 39 -22.50 3.45 -4.40
N ASN A 40 -21.30 3.04 -4.01
CA ASN A 40 -20.48 3.74 -3.02
C ASN A 40 -19.10 4.15 -3.56
N CYS A 41 -18.87 3.90 -4.84
CA CYS A 41 -17.68 4.30 -5.58
C CYS A 41 -18.01 4.51 -7.05
N GLY A 42 -17.39 5.49 -7.68
CA GLY A 42 -17.57 5.82 -9.09
C GLY A 42 -17.50 7.32 -9.33
N GLU A 43 -17.62 7.71 -10.59
CA GLU A 43 -17.64 9.11 -10.95
C GLU A 43 -18.88 9.80 -10.34
N ASN A 44 -18.66 10.92 -9.68
CA ASN A 44 -19.69 11.70 -8.96
C ASN A 44 -20.29 11.00 -7.72
N ILE A 45 -19.72 9.88 -7.30
CA ILE A 45 -20.15 9.13 -6.11
C ILE A 45 -19.07 9.23 -5.04
N ASP A 46 -19.42 9.84 -3.92
CA ASP A 46 -18.51 10.02 -2.79
C ASP A 46 -19.17 9.62 -1.46
N LEU A 47 -18.34 9.25 -0.49
CA LEU A 47 -18.76 8.84 0.85
C LEU A 47 -18.24 9.81 1.89
N ALA A 48 -19.12 10.21 2.81
CA ALA A 48 -18.74 10.95 4.02
C ALA A 48 -18.16 10.03 5.11
N SER A 49 -18.54 8.76 5.09
CA SER A 49 -17.97 7.71 5.96
C SER A 49 -17.19 6.70 5.12
N LEU A 50 -16.08 6.21 5.65
CA LEU A 50 -15.30 5.13 5.04
C LEU A 50 -15.59 3.76 5.67
N GLU A 51 -16.56 3.65 6.57
CA GLU A 51 -16.99 2.36 7.09
C GLU A 51 -17.60 1.49 5.99
N LEU A 52 -17.54 0.17 6.17
CA LEU A 52 -18.28 -0.76 5.32
C LEU A 52 -19.79 -0.51 5.49
N GLU A 53 -20.50 -0.29 4.39
CA GLU A 53 -21.90 0.09 4.41
C GLU A 53 -22.85 -1.05 4.79
N GLY A 54 -24.05 -0.67 5.22
CA GLY A 54 -25.11 -1.60 5.58
C GLY A 54 -24.74 -2.46 6.78
N TYR A 55 -25.05 -3.74 6.76
CA TYR A 55 -24.85 -4.68 7.85
C TYR A 55 -23.60 -5.56 7.68
N GLN A 56 -22.57 -5.10 6.94
CA GLN A 56 -21.40 -5.92 6.64
C GLN A 56 -20.56 -6.23 7.88
N ASN A 57 -20.35 -5.25 8.75
CA ASN A 57 -19.63 -5.45 10.01
C ASN A 57 -20.44 -6.34 10.98
N GLU A 58 -21.76 -6.14 11.08
CA GLU A 58 -22.64 -6.95 11.90
C GLU A 58 -22.69 -8.41 11.40
N LEU A 59 -22.70 -8.62 10.08
CA LEU A 59 -22.61 -9.96 9.50
C LEU A 59 -21.31 -10.66 9.90
N LEU A 60 -20.17 -9.97 9.81
CA LEU A 60 -18.88 -10.51 10.24
C LEU A 60 -18.91 -10.90 11.73
N LEU A 61 -19.42 -10.01 12.59
CA LEU A 61 -19.54 -10.28 14.02
C LEU A 61 -20.44 -11.47 14.31
N ALA A 62 -21.61 -11.56 13.67
CA ALA A 62 -22.53 -12.70 13.83
C ALA A 62 -21.93 -14.02 13.34
N LEU A 63 -21.15 -14.00 12.27
CA LEU A 63 -20.42 -15.17 11.78
C LEU A 63 -19.33 -15.61 12.75
N LYS A 64 -18.59 -14.66 13.32
CA LYS A 64 -17.53 -14.91 14.31
C LYS A 64 -18.02 -15.63 15.56
N GLU A 65 -19.26 -15.37 16.00
CA GLU A 65 -19.88 -16.05 17.15
C GLU A 65 -20.13 -17.56 16.89
N VAL A 66 -20.24 -17.97 15.63
CA VAL A 66 -20.58 -19.35 15.26
C VAL A 66 -19.44 -20.10 14.59
N ASN A 67 -18.45 -19.38 14.02
CA ASN A 67 -17.26 -19.96 13.39
C ASN A 67 -16.06 -19.01 13.53
N PRO A 68 -14.99 -19.43 14.21
CA PRO A 68 -13.80 -18.58 14.40
C PRO A 68 -12.91 -18.48 13.14
N HIS A 69 -13.11 -19.36 12.14
CA HIS A 69 -12.28 -19.46 10.96
C HIS A 69 -12.90 -18.68 9.80
N ILE A 70 -12.62 -17.36 9.77
CA ILE A 70 -13.13 -16.46 8.74
C ILE A 70 -11.96 -15.92 7.92
N VAL A 71 -12.08 -16.04 6.61
CA VAL A 71 -11.24 -15.37 5.62
C VAL A 71 -12.09 -14.33 4.91
N THR A 72 -11.69 -13.05 4.97
CA THR A 72 -12.45 -11.98 4.32
C THR A 72 -11.81 -11.56 3.02
N VAL A 73 -12.61 -11.48 1.96
CA VAL A 73 -12.25 -10.91 0.67
C VAL A 73 -12.94 -9.55 0.53
N LEU A 74 -12.14 -8.51 0.33
CA LEU A 74 -12.64 -7.14 0.13
C LEU A 74 -12.63 -6.80 -1.36
N ILE A 75 -13.83 -6.60 -1.93
CA ILE A 75 -14.00 -6.09 -3.30
C ILE A 75 -14.47 -4.64 -3.18
N GLN A 76 -13.60 -3.68 -3.49
CA GLN A 76 -13.84 -2.27 -3.18
C GLN A 76 -13.13 -1.34 -4.15
N GLY A 77 -13.75 -0.21 -4.47
CA GLY A 77 -13.16 0.80 -5.35
C GLY A 77 -12.38 1.89 -4.62
N ARG A 78 -12.47 1.91 -3.30
CA ARG A 78 -11.72 2.82 -2.39
C ARG A 78 -11.32 2.10 -1.12
N PRO A 79 -10.27 2.57 -0.40
CA PRO A 79 -9.95 2.02 0.90
C PRO A 79 -11.06 2.35 1.91
N HIS A 80 -11.61 1.32 2.55
CA HIS A 80 -12.53 1.45 3.67
C HIS A 80 -11.77 1.37 5.00
N VAL A 81 -12.39 1.85 6.08
CA VAL A 81 -11.97 1.58 7.44
C VAL A 81 -12.31 0.12 7.76
N ILE A 82 -11.28 -0.69 7.97
CA ILE A 82 -11.40 -2.15 8.08
C ILE A 82 -10.90 -2.71 9.42
N ASN A 83 -10.93 -1.90 10.48
CA ASN A 83 -10.49 -2.32 11.82
C ASN A 83 -11.22 -3.59 12.28
N THR A 84 -12.54 -3.65 12.12
CA THR A 84 -13.37 -4.80 12.48
C THR A 84 -12.99 -6.03 11.66
N VAL A 85 -12.75 -5.86 10.37
CA VAL A 85 -12.34 -6.94 9.46
C VAL A 85 -11.00 -7.52 9.88
N LEU A 86 -9.97 -6.70 10.09
CA LEU A 86 -8.64 -7.16 10.51
C LEU A 86 -8.65 -7.82 11.89
N LYS A 87 -9.52 -7.35 12.81
CA LYS A 87 -9.61 -7.90 14.16
C LYS A 87 -10.24 -9.30 14.20
N TYR A 88 -11.22 -9.57 13.35
CA TYR A 88 -12.05 -10.77 13.44
C TYR A 88 -11.88 -11.77 12.29
N SER A 89 -11.10 -11.45 11.27
CA SER A 89 -10.72 -12.36 10.21
C SER A 89 -9.31 -12.92 10.43
N GLN A 90 -9.11 -14.20 10.12
CA GLN A 90 -7.78 -14.84 10.18
C GLN A 90 -6.88 -14.43 9.01
N ALA A 91 -7.50 -14.13 7.85
CA ALA A 91 -6.83 -13.57 6.69
C ALA A 91 -7.75 -12.59 5.97
N VAL A 92 -7.15 -11.60 5.32
CA VAL A 92 -7.88 -10.60 4.54
C VAL A 92 -7.22 -10.44 3.18
N LEU A 93 -7.99 -10.60 2.11
CA LEU A 93 -7.55 -10.37 0.74
C LEU A 93 -8.21 -9.08 0.22
N ALA A 94 -7.40 -8.04 0.01
CA ALA A 94 -7.84 -6.78 -0.59
C ALA A 94 -7.72 -6.87 -2.12
N SER A 95 -8.82 -7.15 -2.80
CA SER A 95 -8.84 -7.42 -4.25
C SER A 95 -9.08 -6.17 -5.09
N PHE A 96 -9.52 -5.06 -4.48
CA PHE A 96 -10.04 -3.90 -5.20
C PHE A 96 -11.11 -4.33 -6.22
N TYR A 97 -11.10 -3.81 -7.45
CA TYR A 97 -11.95 -4.27 -8.54
C TYR A 97 -11.15 -5.18 -9.49
N PRO A 98 -11.19 -6.50 -9.31
CA PRO A 98 -10.27 -7.43 -9.96
C PRO A 98 -10.64 -7.76 -11.42
N GLY A 99 -11.70 -7.15 -11.97
CA GLY A 99 -12.13 -7.34 -13.36
C GLY A 99 -12.90 -8.64 -13.60
N SER A 100 -13.10 -8.98 -14.87
CA SER A 100 -13.98 -10.07 -15.30
C SER A 100 -13.52 -11.47 -14.88
N ARG A 101 -12.22 -11.68 -14.68
CA ARG A 101 -11.63 -12.93 -14.17
C ARG A 101 -11.25 -12.87 -12.69
N GLY A 102 -11.78 -11.89 -11.97
CA GLY A 102 -11.44 -11.65 -10.57
C GLY A 102 -11.74 -12.83 -9.65
N GLY A 103 -12.82 -13.55 -9.89
CA GLY A 103 -13.17 -14.75 -9.12
C GLY A 103 -12.11 -15.85 -9.22
N GLU A 104 -11.54 -16.07 -10.42
CA GLU A 104 -10.45 -17.03 -10.62
C GLU A 104 -9.20 -16.61 -9.85
N GLY A 105 -8.73 -15.35 -10.05
CA GLY A 105 -7.53 -14.88 -9.36
C GLY A 105 -7.67 -14.84 -7.82
N ILE A 106 -8.87 -14.57 -7.29
CA ILE A 106 -9.16 -14.68 -5.86
C ILE A 106 -9.07 -16.13 -5.41
N ALA A 107 -9.65 -17.07 -6.17
CA ALA A 107 -9.60 -18.51 -5.86
C ALA A 107 -8.16 -19.03 -5.90
N ASP A 108 -7.37 -18.67 -6.91
CA ASP A 108 -5.95 -19.06 -7.04
C ASP A 108 -5.15 -18.66 -5.78
N VAL A 109 -5.39 -17.46 -5.25
CA VAL A 109 -4.76 -17.03 -3.99
C VAL A 109 -5.31 -17.83 -2.81
N LEU A 110 -6.63 -17.95 -2.65
CA LEU A 110 -7.24 -18.60 -1.49
C LEU A 110 -6.87 -20.09 -1.38
N PHE A 111 -6.69 -20.78 -2.50
CA PHE A 111 -6.35 -22.21 -2.54
C PHE A 111 -4.86 -22.48 -2.72
N GLY A 112 -4.04 -21.42 -2.87
CA GLY A 112 -2.58 -21.54 -2.92
C GLY A 112 -1.99 -21.85 -4.30
N ASP A 113 -2.78 -21.76 -5.36
CA ASP A 113 -2.32 -21.93 -6.74
C ASP A 113 -1.47 -20.72 -7.18
N TYR A 114 -1.67 -19.57 -6.56
CA TYR A 114 -0.85 -18.38 -6.71
C TYR A 114 -0.41 -17.81 -5.36
N ASN A 115 0.91 -17.62 -5.19
CA ASN A 115 1.47 -16.97 -4.02
C ASN A 115 1.31 -15.45 -4.15
N PRO A 116 0.53 -14.78 -3.26
CA PRO A 116 0.26 -13.35 -3.39
C PRO A 116 1.53 -12.51 -3.29
N SER A 117 1.60 -11.49 -4.12
CA SER A 117 2.74 -10.56 -4.22
C SER A 117 2.31 -9.10 -4.42
N GLY A 118 1.03 -8.82 -4.22
CA GLY A 118 0.48 -7.48 -4.31
C GLY A 118 0.80 -6.64 -3.09
N HIS A 119 1.04 -5.34 -3.30
CA HIS A 119 1.24 -4.36 -2.25
C HIS A 119 0.24 -3.22 -2.39
N LEU A 120 -0.21 -2.66 -1.26
CA LEU A 120 -1.15 -1.55 -1.25
C LEU A 120 -0.55 -0.30 -1.90
N SER A 121 -1.23 0.23 -2.89
CA SER A 121 -0.89 1.50 -3.54
C SER A 121 -1.46 2.74 -2.83
N VAL A 122 -2.09 2.53 -1.69
CA VAL A 122 -2.67 3.56 -0.81
C VAL A 122 -2.50 3.15 0.64
N SER A 123 -2.48 4.13 1.56
CA SER A 123 -2.60 3.85 3.00
C SER A 123 -4.06 3.53 3.35
N ILE A 124 -4.29 2.62 4.28
CA ILE A 124 -5.63 2.35 4.83
C ILE A 124 -5.77 3.14 6.14
N PRO A 125 -6.72 4.08 6.26
CA PRO A 125 -6.91 4.84 7.49
C PRO A 125 -7.56 4.00 8.60
N GLN A 126 -7.33 4.37 9.84
CA GLN A 126 -8.04 3.81 11.00
C GLN A 126 -9.42 4.42 11.20
N HIS A 127 -9.59 5.67 10.75
CA HIS A 127 -10.82 6.43 10.90
C HIS A 127 -10.90 7.52 9.82
N VAL A 128 -12.11 7.88 9.38
CA VAL A 128 -12.33 8.92 8.37
C VAL A 128 -11.76 10.27 8.78
N GLY A 129 -11.69 10.57 10.07
CA GLY A 129 -11.09 11.80 10.61
C GLY A 129 -9.58 11.95 10.36
N GLN A 130 -8.88 10.88 9.91
CA GLN A 130 -7.48 10.95 9.53
C GLN A 130 -7.24 11.52 8.12
N LEU A 131 -8.30 11.66 7.31
CA LEU A 131 -8.15 12.13 5.93
C LEU A 131 -7.69 13.60 5.87
N PRO A 132 -6.73 13.91 5.00
CA PRO A 132 -6.04 13.04 4.04
C PRO A 132 -4.94 12.18 4.69
N CYS A 133 -4.94 10.87 4.44
CA CYS A 133 -4.01 9.90 5.02
C CYS A 133 -2.88 9.57 4.02
N TYR A 134 -2.02 10.53 3.72
CA TYR A 134 -0.90 10.36 2.79
C TYR A 134 0.35 9.85 3.48
N TYR A 135 0.97 8.77 2.99
CA TYR A 135 2.24 8.28 3.51
C TYR A 135 3.38 9.30 3.30
N ASN A 136 3.29 10.10 2.24
CA ASN A 136 4.30 11.08 1.80
C ASN A 136 3.88 12.52 2.10
N HIS A 137 3.18 12.76 3.21
CA HIS A 137 2.82 14.12 3.60
C HIS A 137 4.06 14.99 3.84
N LYS A 138 3.90 16.30 3.75
CA LYS A 138 4.99 17.24 4.07
C LYS A 138 5.22 17.27 5.59
N HIS A 139 6.47 17.55 5.98
CA HIS A 139 6.76 17.84 7.37
C HIS A 139 5.90 19.02 7.86
N ASN A 140 5.21 18.81 8.95
CA ASN A 140 4.47 19.84 9.65
C ASN A 140 4.85 19.81 11.15
N GLY A 141 4.65 20.89 11.86
CA GLY A 141 4.93 20.99 13.28
C GLY A 141 3.81 20.42 14.16
N ALA A 142 2.76 19.82 13.57
CA ALA A 142 1.64 19.29 14.30
C ALA A 142 1.96 17.94 14.96
N GLN A 143 1.32 17.69 16.08
CA GLN A 143 1.35 16.39 16.73
C GLN A 143 0.75 15.34 15.81
N LYS A 144 1.36 14.16 15.77
CA LYS A 144 0.92 13.09 14.87
C LYS A 144 -0.27 12.32 15.42
N ASP A 145 -0.34 12.12 16.73
CA ASP A 145 -1.37 11.31 17.36
C ASP A 145 -2.59 12.14 17.77
N TYR A 146 -3.75 11.54 17.66
CA TYR A 146 -4.99 12.05 18.24
C TYR A 146 -5.03 11.72 19.73
N VAL A 147 -5.93 12.35 20.48
CA VAL A 147 -6.09 12.05 21.90
C VAL A 147 -6.59 10.62 22.13
N ASP A 148 -7.37 10.12 21.22
CA ASP A 148 -8.12 8.87 21.31
C ASP A 148 -7.61 7.75 20.38
N MET A 149 -6.66 8.05 19.48
CA MET A 149 -6.09 7.05 18.58
C MET A 149 -4.71 7.47 18.05
N PRO A 150 -3.87 6.51 17.61
CA PRO A 150 -2.64 6.81 16.87
C PRO A 150 -2.92 7.55 15.57
N GLY A 151 -2.06 8.49 15.21
CA GLY A 151 -2.14 9.22 13.94
C GLY A 151 -1.68 8.42 12.72
N GLU A 152 -1.10 7.25 12.94
CA GLU A 152 -0.60 6.38 11.89
C GLU A 152 -1.73 5.67 11.13
N ALA A 153 -1.52 5.39 9.84
CA ALA A 153 -2.44 4.55 9.06
C ALA A 153 -2.60 3.16 9.68
N LEU A 154 -3.77 2.55 9.53
CA LEU A 154 -4.03 1.15 9.92
C LEU A 154 -3.10 0.19 9.16
N LEU A 155 -2.98 0.38 7.85
CA LEU A 155 -1.98 -0.29 7.00
C LEU A 155 -1.24 0.77 6.19
N PRO A 156 0.11 0.75 6.17
CA PRO A 156 0.89 1.75 5.46
C PRO A 156 0.81 1.56 3.95
N PHE A 157 1.14 2.60 3.19
CA PHE A 157 1.40 2.50 1.77
C PHE A 157 2.51 1.47 1.51
N GLY A 158 2.34 0.65 0.51
CA GLY A 158 3.29 -0.40 0.15
C GLY A 158 3.12 -1.70 0.94
N TYR A 159 2.22 -1.77 1.93
CA TYR A 159 2.01 -2.98 2.73
C TYR A 159 1.47 -4.13 1.87
N GLY A 160 2.01 -5.32 2.09
CA GLY A 160 1.55 -6.56 1.48
C GLY A 160 2.10 -7.77 2.22
N LEU A 161 1.45 -8.92 2.04
CA LEU A 161 1.87 -10.20 2.61
C LEU A 161 2.00 -11.23 1.49
N SER A 162 2.88 -12.19 1.72
CA SER A 162 3.13 -13.34 0.86
C SER A 162 3.05 -14.63 1.68
N TYR A 163 2.85 -15.76 1.03
CA TYR A 163 3.06 -17.07 1.65
C TYR A 163 4.55 -17.37 1.84
N SER A 164 5.42 -16.61 1.15
CA SER A 164 6.87 -16.67 1.30
C SER A 164 7.38 -15.60 2.24
N GLN A 165 8.48 -15.90 2.92
CA GLN A 165 9.20 -14.95 3.77
C GLN A 165 10.48 -14.50 3.06
N PHE A 166 10.60 -13.21 2.77
CA PHE A 166 11.76 -12.63 2.13
C PHE A 166 12.66 -11.91 3.14
N ILE A 167 13.97 -12.08 3.00
CA ILE A 167 14.98 -11.47 3.87
C ILE A 167 15.95 -10.67 3.01
N TYR A 168 16.07 -9.38 3.27
CA TYR A 168 16.98 -8.46 2.58
C TYR A 168 18.31 -8.43 3.31
N ARG A 169 19.41 -8.70 2.60
CA ARG A 169 20.77 -8.81 3.13
C ARG A 169 21.74 -8.02 2.27
N ASP A 170 22.94 -7.77 2.82
CA ASP A 170 24.09 -7.20 2.11
C ASP A 170 23.76 -5.95 1.31
N ILE A 171 22.89 -5.10 1.89
CA ILE A 171 22.45 -3.86 1.26
C ILE A 171 23.63 -2.89 1.21
N LYS A 172 23.97 -2.45 -0.01
CA LYS A 172 25.06 -1.51 -0.27
C LYS A 172 24.49 -0.21 -0.81
N VAL A 173 24.71 0.85 -0.04
CA VAL A 173 24.36 2.22 -0.39
C VAL A 173 25.62 3.06 -0.26
N PRO A 174 25.98 3.93 -1.23
CA PRO A 174 27.10 4.86 -1.09
C PRO A 174 26.92 5.78 0.13
N LYS A 175 27.99 6.11 0.83
CA LYS A 175 27.93 7.05 1.97
C LYS A 175 27.89 8.52 1.52
N ALA A 176 28.48 8.81 0.37
CA ALA A 176 28.51 10.13 -0.23
C ALA A 176 28.64 10.02 -1.74
N ILE A 177 28.14 11.01 -2.46
CA ILE A 177 28.29 11.14 -3.91
C ILE A 177 28.38 12.62 -4.28
N LYS A 178 29.21 12.96 -5.28
CA LYS A 178 29.19 14.29 -5.86
C LYS A 178 27.95 14.47 -6.71
N ILE A 179 27.36 15.67 -6.64
CA ILE A 179 26.16 15.97 -7.44
C ILE A 179 26.48 15.87 -8.94
N THR A 180 27.69 16.25 -9.37
CA THR A 180 28.11 16.07 -10.77
C THR A 180 28.03 14.59 -11.21
N ASP A 181 28.57 13.68 -10.39
CA ASP A 181 28.58 12.26 -10.69
C ASP A 181 27.16 11.67 -10.65
N LEU A 182 26.33 12.14 -9.72
CA LEU A 182 24.92 11.78 -9.63
C LEU A 182 24.11 12.23 -10.85
N LEU A 183 24.37 13.43 -11.36
CA LEU A 183 23.70 13.97 -12.55
C LEU A 183 24.08 13.21 -13.83
N GLU A 184 25.31 12.75 -13.93
CA GLU A 184 25.81 12.02 -15.09
C GLU A 184 25.44 10.53 -15.05
N ASN A 185 25.58 9.89 -13.89
CA ASN A 185 25.58 8.44 -13.78
C ASN A 185 24.50 7.86 -12.88
N GLY A 186 23.78 8.68 -12.09
CA GLY A 186 22.88 8.15 -11.06
C GLY A 186 23.64 7.40 -9.96
N ILE A 187 22.93 6.52 -9.24
CA ILE A 187 23.54 5.58 -8.28
C ILE A 187 22.92 4.19 -8.42
N ASP A 188 23.74 3.17 -8.21
CA ASP A 188 23.29 1.79 -8.12
C ASP A 188 23.24 1.32 -6.66
N LEU A 189 22.07 0.88 -6.24
CA LEU A 189 21.86 0.22 -4.97
C LEU A 189 21.95 -1.29 -5.19
N GLN A 190 22.70 -2.00 -4.35
CA GLN A 190 22.83 -3.45 -4.45
C GLN A 190 22.32 -4.11 -3.17
N LEU A 191 21.60 -5.20 -3.32
CA LEU A 191 21.17 -6.04 -2.18
C LEU A 191 21.02 -7.49 -2.62
N GLU A 192 21.10 -8.38 -1.64
CA GLU A 192 20.66 -9.75 -1.79
C GLU A 192 19.27 -9.91 -1.18
N ILE A 193 18.36 -10.59 -1.90
CA ILE A 193 17.10 -11.04 -1.34
C ILE A 193 17.07 -12.57 -1.29
N TYR A 194 16.73 -13.11 -0.13
CA TYR A 194 16.63 -14.54 0.13
C TYR A 194 15.19 -14.94 0.44
N ASN A 195 14.69 -15.96 -0.24
CA ASN A 195 13.40 -16.57 0.09
C ASN A 195 13.60 -17.65 1.17
N ASN A 196 13.19 -17.35 2.39
CA ASN A 196 13.31 -18.24 3.55
C ASN A 196 12.04 -19.10 3.74
N SER A 197 11.52 -19.68 2.67
CA SER A 197 10.31 -20.49 2.72
C SER A 197 10.31 -21.62 1.70
N THR A 198 9.36 -22.55 1.86
CA THR A 198 9.17 -23.73 1.01
C THR A 198 8.49 -23.43 -0.32
N TYR A 199 7.98 -22.22 -0.50
CA TYR A 199 7.24 -21.82 -1.70
C TYR A 199 8.04 -20.83 -2.52
N ASP A 200 8.00 -20.99 -3.84
CA ASP A 200 8.41 -19.93 -4.76
C ASP A 200 7.53 -18.70 -4.53
N GLY A 201 8.10 -17.52 -4.64
CA GLY A 201 7.34 -16.30 -4.45
C GLY A 201 7.91 -15.13 -5.21
N GLU A 202 7.14 -14.08 -5.25
CA GLU A 202 7.55 -12.79 -5.77
C GLU A 202 7.45 -11.75 -4.65
N ASP A 203 8.42 -10.84 -4.60
CA ASP A 203 8.41 -9.72 -3.66
C ASP A 203 8.61 -8.40 -4.40
N VAL A 204 8.14 -7.31 -3.81
CA VAL A 204 8.30 -5.96 -4.34
C VAL A 204 9.21 -5.18 -3.40
N ILE A 205 10.48 -5.10 -3.79
CA ILE A 205 11.46 -4.27 -3.10
C ILE A 205 11.10 -2.81 -3.35
N GLN A 206 10.94 -2.03 -2.29
CA GLN A 206 10.57 -0.63 -2.36
C GLN A 206 11.72 0.25 -1.86
N VAL A 207 12.06 1.27 -2.64
CA VAL A 207 13.12 2.23 -2.31
C VAL A 207 12.50 3.60 -2.12
N TYR A 208 12.66 4.11 -0.92
CA TYR A 208 12.16 5.41 -0.52
C TYR A 208 13.31 6.36 -0.24
N LEU A 209 13.03 7.66 -0.32
CA LEU A 209 13.96 8.73 0.00
C LEU A 209 13.35 9.66 1.04
N LYS A 210 14.20 10.09 2.00
CA LYS A 210 13.95 11.21 2.92
C LYS A 210 14.98 12.28 2.67
N ASP A 211 14.56 13.50 2.47
CA ASP A 211 15.44 14.65 2.36
C ASP A 211 15.44 15.44 3.67
N HIS A 212 16.61 15.53 4.30
CA HIS A 212 16.75 16.15 5.62
C HIS A 212 17.14 17.63 5.57
N GLN A 213 17.58 18.14 4.40
CA GLN A 213 18.18 19.46 4.27
C GLN A 213 17.70 20.25 3.04
N ALA A 214 16.50 19.98 2.56
CA ALA A 214 15.91 20.69 1.43
C ALA A 214 15.70 22.18 1.73
N SER A 215 15.89 23.03 0.71
CA SER A 215 15.59 24.48 0.79
C SER A 215 14.10 24.79 0.93
N VAL A 216 13.23 23.80 0.70
CA VAL A 216 11.77 23.88 0.86
C VAL A 216 11.29 22.77 1.79
N VAL A 217 10.06 22.86 2.29
CA VAL A 217 9.48 21.82 3.14
C VAL A 217 9.38 20.51 2.35
N SER A 218 10.26 19.56 2.70
CA SER A 218 10.32 18.24 2.09
C SER A 218 9.16 17.34 2.56
N ARG A 219 8.95 16.24 1.86
CA ARG A 219 8.06 15.18 2.31
C ARG A 219 8.77 14.30 3.34
N VAL A 220 7.99 13.72 4.25
CA VAL A 220 8.54 12.84 5.30
C VAL A 220 9.23 11.60 4.70
N ILE A 221 8.75 11.12 3.56
CA ILE A 221 9.31 10.01 2.80
C ILE A 221 8.64 9.95 1.41
N GLU A 222 9.35 9.53 0.38
CA GLU A 222 8.80 9.35 -0.97
C GLU A 222 9.30 8.07 -1.62
N LEU A 223 8.42 7.29 -2.23
CA LEU A 223 8.81 6.15 -3.07
C LEU A 223 9.49 6.67 -4.35
N LYS A 224 10.72 6.26 -4.58
CA LYS A 224 11.53 6.68 -5.74
C LYS A 224 11.79 5.56 -6.73
N ALA A 225 11.79 4.29 -6.27
CA ALA A 225 11.89 3.13 -7.14
C ALA A 225 11.24 1.91 -6.47
N PHE A 226 10.87 0.94 -7.29
CA PHE A 226 10.50 -0.39 -6.85
C PHE A 226 10.90 -1.43 -7.88
N ASN A 227 11.11 -2.66 -7.43
CA ASN A 227 11.44 -3.77 -8.32
C ASN A 227 10.72 -5.04 -7.85
N LYS A 228 9.90 -5.62 -8.72
CA LYS A 228 9.23 -6.90 -8.46
C LYS A 228 10.13 -8.03 -8.93
N VAL A 229 10.47 -8.94 -8.03
CA VAL A 229 11.41 -10.04 -8.29
C VAL A 229 10.83 -11.38 -7.89
N LYS A 230 11.03 -12.38 -8.74
CA LYS A 230 10.69 -13.78 -8.44
C LYS A 230 11.93 -14.50 -7.88
N ILE A 231 11.72 -15.22 -6.76
CA ILE A 231 12.77 -15.96 -6.07
C ILE A 231 12.22 -17.34 -5.71
N GLN A 232 12.94 -18.37 -6.11
CA GLN A 232 12.58 -19.75 -5.79
C GLN A 232 12.73 -20.04 -4.30
N ALA A 233 12.04 -21.06 -3.85
CA ALA A 233 12.13 -21.55 -2.46
C ALA A 233 13.59 -21.78 -2.05
N TYR A 234 13.97 -21.25 -0.90
CA TYR A 234 15.32 -21.33 -0.33
C TYR A 234 16.47 -20.82 -1.22
N GLN A 235 16.16 -19.95 -2.20
CA GLN A 235 17.17 -19.36 -3.07
C GLN A 235 17.39 -17.89 -2.74
N SER A 236 18.58 -17.39 -3.09
CA SER A 236 18.95 -15.98 -3.07
C SER A 236 19.04 -15.41 -4.47
N LYS A 237 18.80 -14.10 -4.59
CA LYS A 237 19.02 -13.36 -5.82
C LYS A 237 19.69 -12.02 -5.53
N GLN A 238 20.75 -11.70 -6.28
CA GLN A 238 21.38 -10.39 -6.26
C GLN A 238 20.55 -9.41 -7.10
N ILE A 239 20.26 -8.26 -6.54
CA ILE A 239 19.45 -7.21 -7.15
C ILE A 239 20.25 -5.93 -7.22
N SER A 240 20.19 -5.26 -8.36
CA SER A 240 20.65 -3.89 -8.54
C SER A 240 19.46 -2.99 -8.86
N ILE A 241 19.33 -1.86 -8.17
CA ILE A 241 18.30 -0.86 -8.40
C ILE A 241 19.02 0.46 -8.71
N HIS A 242 18.81 0.95 -9.92
CA HIS A 242 19.38 2.22 -10.36
C HIS A 242 18.44 3.37 -10.02
N LEU A 243 19.00 4.41 -9.35
CA LEU A 243 18.33 5.68 -9.11
C LEU A 243 18.99 6.76 -9.95
N THR A 244 18.22 7.40 -10.81
CA THR A 244 18.67 8.58 -11.55
C THR A 244 18.68 9.82 -10.64
N SER A 245 19.30 10.89 -11.08
CA SER A 245 19.30 12.18 -10.37
C SER A 245 17.90 12.72 -10.08
N ASP A 246 16.88 12.38 -10.90
CA ASP A 246 15.49 12.78 -10.69
C ASP A 246 14.91 12.25 -9.36
N ALA A 247 15.42 11.11 -8.86
CA ALA A 247 15.01 10.60 -7.56
C ALA A 247 15.33 11.58 -6.42
N PHE A 248 16.36 12.43 -6.58
CA PHE A 248 16.89 13.36 -5.60
C PHE A 248 16.53 14.82 -5.88
N ALA A 249 16.01 15.11 -7.07
CA ALA A 249 15.70 16.47 -7.48
C ALA A 249 14.40 16.98 -6.85
N ILE A 250 14.41 18.27 -6.52
CA ILE A 250 13.26 18.99 -5.96
C ILE A 250 13.01 20.29 -6.70
N TRP A 251 11.79 20.79 -6.66
CA TRP A 251 11.47 22.15 -7.03
C TRP A 251 11.75 23.07 -5.83
N ASN A 252 12.75 23.93 -5.95
CA ASN A 252 13.09 24.89 -4.92
C ASN A 252 12.17 26.13 -4.95
N TYR A 253 12.37 27.07 -4.03
CA TYR A 253 11.57 28.29 -3.95
C TYR A 253 11.78 29.25 -5.14
N GLU A 254 12.86 29.09 -5.94
CA GLU A 254 13.08 29.81 -7.20
C GLU A 254 12.40 29.11 -8.41
N MET A 255 11.62 28.08 -8.19
CA MET A 255 10.99 27.25 -9.24
C MET A 255 12.01 26.59 -10.18
N LYS A 256 13.19 26.24 -9.66
CA LYS A 256 14.21 25.45 -10.35
C LYS A 256 14.13 24.00 -9.90
N TYR A 257 14.11 23.09 -10.86
CA TYR A 257 14.18 21.65 -10.60
C TYR A 257 15.64 21.22 -10.58
N LEU A 258 16.16 20.85 -9.42
CA LEU A 258 17.58 20.54 -9.25
C LEU A 258 17.82 19.65 -8.02
N VAL A 259 19.00 19.05 -7.97
CA VAL A 259 19.52 18.33 -6.80
C VAL A 259 20.27 19.32 -5.91
N GLU A 260 19.90 19.37 -4.64
CA GLU A 260 20.57 20.21 -3.64
C GLU A 260 21.62 19.41 -2.85
N PRO A 261 22.73 20.01 -2.42
CA PRO A 261 23.69 19.38 -1.54
C PRO A 261 23.06 19.24 -0.14
N GLY A 262 23.34 18.13 0.53
CA GLY A 262 22.82 17.87 1.86
C GLY A 262 22.76 16.38 2.19
N ASP A 263 22.23 16.09 3.35
CA ASP A 263 22.03 14.73 3.82
C ASP A 263 20.64 14.21 3.42
N VAL A 264 20.62 13.04 2.83
CA VAL A 264 19.40 12.29 2.50
C VAL A 264 19.48 10.89 3.11
N SER A 265 18.34 10.24 3.31
CA SER A 265 18.28 8.83 3.66
C SER A 265 17.64 8.02 2.53
N ILE A 266 18.31 6.94 2.13
CA ILE A 266 17.73 5.91 1.28
C ILE A 266 17.16 4.81 2.17
N CYS A 267 15.86 4.56 2.05
CA CYS A 267 15.14 3.56 2.82
C CYS A 267 14.74 2.41 1.91
N ILE A 268 15.21 1.19 2.20
CA ILE A 268 14.95 0.00 1.39
C ILE A 268 14.16 -0.99 2.22
N GLY A 269 12.99 -1.40 1.77
CA GLY A 269 12.14 -2.29 2.53
C GLY A 269 10.89 -2.75 1.79
N VAL A 270 9.93 -3.26 2.57
CA VAL A 270 8.71 -3.89 2.07
C VAL A 270 7.51 -2.92 2.01
N ASP A 271 7.58 -1.80 2.73
CA ASP A 271 6.56 -0.75 2.71
C ASP A 271 7.11 0.57 3.27
N SER A 272 6.28 1.61 3.33
CA SER A 272 6.66 2.96 3.78
C SER A 272 7.00 3.10 5.27
N LYS A 273 6.89 2.01 6.04
CA LYS A 273 7.22 1.95 7.49
C LYS A 273 8.28 0.91 7.83
N HIS A 274 8.28 -0.22 7.12
CA HIS A 274 9.15 -1.36 7.39
C HIS A 274 10.29 -1.40 6.38
N TYR A 275 11.39 -0.71 6.69
CA TYR A 275 12.57 -0.56 5.84
C TYR A 275 13.86 -0.47 6.69
N GLN A 276 14.98 -0.68 6.03
CA GLN A 276 16.32 -0.33 6.55
C GLN A 276 16.70 1.03 5.99
N GLU A 277 17.26 1.90 6.83
CA GLU A 277 17.60 3.28 6.49
C GLU A 277 19.12 3.48 6.37
N PHE A 278 19.55 4.08 5.28
CA PHE A 278 20.95 4.32 4.96
C PHE A 278 21.17 5.80 4.65
N LYS A 279 22.09 6.42 5.37
CA LYS A 279 22.45 7.82 5.14
C LYS A 279 23.33 7.95 3.90
N LEU A 280 23.03 8.94 3.04
CA LEU A 280 23.81 9.37 1.88
C LEU A 280 23.99 10.89 1.93
N THR A 281 25.24 11.36 1.79
CA THR A 281 25.54 12.80 1.69
C THR A 281 25.75 13.21 0.23
N LEU A 282 24.96 14.15 -0.25
CA LEU A 282 25.10 14.77 -1.57
C LEU A 282 26.09 15.94 -1.44
N VAL A 283 27.24 15.83 -2.05
CA VAL A 283 28.32 16.85 -1.99
C VAL A 283 28.44 17.62 -3.30
N LYS A 284 28.84 18.91 -3.21
CA LYS A 284 29.04 19.78 -4.39
C LYS A 284 30.13 19.24 -5.29
#